data_a94c65f6498b2bf1a280036a448bc82f
#
_entry.id   a94c65f6498b2bf1a280036a448bc82f
#
_cell.length_a   1.000
_cell.length_b   1.000
_cell.length_c   1.000
_cell.angle_alpha   90.00
_cell.angle_beta   90.00
_cell.angle_gamma   90.00
#
_symmetry.space_group_name_H-M   'P 1'
#
loop_
_entity.id
_entity.type
_entity.pdbx_description
1 polymer ?
#
loop_
_entity_poly.entity_id
_entity_poly.type
_entity_poly.pdbx_seq_one_letter_code
_entity_poly.pdbx_strand_id
1 'polypeptide(L)'
;LKRALISILALGLILIDSAPLRAETRTCHACGGAIQRTYFETKGFYYHPEHFTCTQCLSPISGSYTTYRGKNYHDSCFRDHVARKCSICGDVIGGQYLVDYWGNAYHATHRDQAISCDFCDRYITADLHDGGIRFDDGRSLCRICHATSVKKIGRARALMREVATQLERIGMDFREVDLDLHLIGLDKMQKLARNRSHDLRGFTDYHEEKNLFGKTRRRKIDIYLLYGMPKVEMIGTLAHELTHVWQFLRGRLQGDAAFSEGSCNFASYWVLKQMAPGEEANFIIESMLRDQDRVYGEGFRRVKKYVEKNGLSDWLALMAEKDPELPR
;
A
#
# COMPACT_ATOMS: atom_id res chain seq x y z
N LEU A 1 -10.36 -12.32 2.16
CA LEU A 1 -11.82 -12.13 2.37
C LEU A 1 -12.15 -12.40 3.85
N LYS A 2 -12.22 -11.36 4.66
CA LYS A 2 -12.71 -11.49 6.04
C LYS A 2 -14.22 -11.37 6.04
N ARG A 3 -14.90 -12.43 6.48
CA ARG A 3 -16.36 -12.41 6.69
C ARG A 3 -16.64 -11.76 8.05
N ALA A 4 -17.29 -10.59 8.06
CA ALA A 4 -17.87 -10.04 9.28
C ALA A 4 -19.34 -10.47 9.35
N LEU A 5 -19.66 -11.28 10.33
CA LEU A 5 -21.04 -11.59 10.69
C LEU A 5 -21.63 -10.39 11.46
N ILE A 6 -22.51 -9.64 10.83
CA ILE A 6 -23.35 -8.65 11.51
C ILE A 6 -24.55 -9.41 12.06
N SER A 7 -24.68 -9.39 13.37
CA SER A 7 -25.77 -10.08 14.07
C SER A 7 -27.06 -9.28 14.04
N ILE A 8 -28.07 -9.92 13.58
CA ILE A 8 -29.54 -9.84 13.71
C ILE A 8 -30.08 -8.63 14.48
N LEU A 9 -30.89 -7.82 13.79
CA LEU A 9 -31.83 -6.86 14.42
C LEU A 9 -32.74 -7.59 15.41
N ALA A 10 -32.64 -7.25 16.68
CA ALA A 10 -33.59 -7.73 17.68
C ALA A 10 -34.55 -6.59 18.04
N LEU A 11 -35.84 -6.82 17.90
CA LEU A 11 -36.89 -5.90 18.37
C LEU A 11 -37.14 -6.16 19.84
N GLY A 12 -36.93 -5.15 20.69
CA GLY A 12 -37.31 -5.22 22.10
C GLY A 12 -38.71 -4.60 22.30
N LEU A 13 -39.58 -5.32 22.94
CA LEU A 13 -40.93 -4.82 23.29
C LEU A 13 -40.96 -4.37 24.75
N ILE A 14 -41.50 -3.18 24.98
CA ILE A 14 -41.86 -2.77 26.35
C ILE A 14 -43.30 -3.23 26.57
N LEU A 15 -43.50 -4.18 27.48
CA LEU A 15 -44.78 -4.68 27.86
C LEU A 15 -45.24 -4.11 29.22
N ILE A 16 -46.52 -3.67 29.29
CA ILE A 16 -47.13 -3.22 30.53
C ILE A 16 -48.12 -4.34 30.97
N ASP A 17 -47.86 -4.94 32.10
CA ASP A 17 -48.71 -6.01 32.63
C ASP A 17 -49.83 -5.44 33.48
N SER A 18 -51.13 -5.67 33.10
CA SER A 18 -52.30 -5.12 33.70
C SER A 18 -53.25 -6.15 34.35
N ALA A 19 -52.77 -7.34 34.77
CA ALA A 19 -53.65 -8.34 35.37
C ALA A 19 -53.12 -8.91 36.73
N PRO A 20 -53.98 -9.13 37.74
CA PRO A 20 -53.61 -9.69 39.03
C PRO A 20 -53.73 -11.24 38.98
N LEU A 21 -52.72 -11.91 38.55
CA LEU A 21 -52.56 -13.37 38.72
C LEU A 21 -51.13 -13.64 39.15
N ARG A 22 -50.92 -14.50 40.14
CA ARG A 22 -49.63 -14.91 40.75
C ARG A 22 -48.46 -14.64 39.82
N ALA A 23 -47.91 -13.48 39.92
CA ALA A 23 -46.80 -13.03 39.09
C ALA A 23 -45.57 -13.83 39.49
N GLU A 24 -45.08 -14.69 38.64
CA GLU A 24 -43.68 -15.09 38.72
C GLU A 24 -42.88 -13.82 38.79
N THR A 25 -42.22 -13.62 39.92
CA THR A 25 -41.37 -12.42 40.13
C THR A 25 -40.25 -12.44 39.11
N ARG A 26 -40.38 -11.68 38.02
CA ARG A 26 -39.34 -11.50 37.03
C ARG A 26 -38.16 -10.83 37.70
N THR A 27 -36.97 -11.35 37.49
CA THR A 27 -35.74 -10.77 38.02
C THR A 27 -34.94 -10.08 36.91
N CYS A 28 -34.41 -8.92 37.20
CA CYS A 28 -33.58 -8.18 36.27
C CYS A 28 -32.23 -8.88 36.07
N HIS A 29 -31.91 -9.23 34.83
CA HIS A 29 -30.67 -9.89 34.49
C HIS A 29 -29.42 -9.09 34.80
N ALA A 30 -29.53 -7.75 34.82
CA ALA A 30 -28.39 -6.86 35.11
C ALA A 30 -28.09 -6.70 36.60
N CYS A 31 -29.13 -6.57 37.45
CA CYS A 31 -28.92 -6.30 38.88
C CYS A 31 -29.45 -7.40 39.81
N GLY A 32 -30.15 -8.43 39.32
CA GLY A 32 -30.73 -9.48 40.12
C GLY A 32 -31.97 -9.10 40.93
N GLY A 33 -32.38 -7.81 40.87
CA GLY A 33 -33.53 -7.31 41.60
C GLY A 33 -34.88 -7.69 40.98
N ALA A 34 -35.94 -7.79 41.80
CA ALA A 34 -37.30 -8.08 41.35
C ALA A 34 -37.87 -6.93 40.52
N ILE A 35 -38.49 -7.23 39.39
CA ILE A 35 -39.14 -6.26 38.49
C ILE A 35 -40.60 -6.21 38.85
N GLN A 36 -41.10 -5.06 39.30
CA GLN A 36 -42.43 -4.89 39.84
C GLN A 36 -43.48 -4.34 38.84
N ARG A 37 -43.08 -3.61 37.82
CA ARG A 37 -44.02 -2.91 36.91
C ARG A 37 -43.65 -3.05 35.42
N THR A 38 -42.71 -2.28 34.96
CA THR A 38 -42.26 -2.21 33.57
C THR A 38 -40.95 -2.94 33.41
N TYR A 39 -40.80 -3.62 32.29
CA TYR A 39 -39.58 -4.33 31.98
C TYR A 39 -39.28 -4.24 30.49
N PHE A 40 -37.99 -4.45 30.19
CA PHE A 40 -37.52 -4.71 28.86
C PHE A 40 -37.22 -6.19 28.74
N GLU A 41 -37.77 -6.86 27.72
CA GLU A 41 -37.52 -8.26 27.48
C GLU A 41 -36.77 -8.44 26.16
N THR A 42 -35.70 -9.24 26.22
CA THR A 42 -34.94 -9.63 25.04
C THR A 42 -34.25 -10.95 25.24
N LYS A 43 -34.33 -11.83 24.25
CA LYS A 43 -33.67 -13.15 24.23
C LYS A 43 -33.97 -14.00 25.47
N GLY A 44 -35.19 -13.82 26.05
CA GLY A 44 -35.62 -14.58 27.27
C GLY A 44 -35.09 -13.99 28.59
N PHE A 45 -34.43 -12.83 28.56
CA PHE A 45 -34.00 -12.11 29.75
C PHE A 45 -34.81 -10.84 29.98
N TYR A 46 -35.05 -10.53 31.27
CA TYR A 46 -35.82 -9.36 31.71
C TYR A 46 -34.87 -8.33 32.33
N TYR A 47 -35.14 -7.06 32.09
CA TYR A 47 -34.34 -5.95 32.62
C TYR A 47 -35.26 -4.85 33.16
N HIS A 48 -34.83 -4.17 34.21
CA HIS A 48 -35.40 -2.85 34.46
C HIS A 48 -35.07 -1.96 33.24
N PRO A 49 -35.99 -1.08 32.80
CA PRO A 49 -35.74 -0.26 31.60
C PRO A 49 -34.45 0.54 31.67
N GLU A 50 -34.09 1.07 32.84
CA GLU A 50 -32.88 1.83 33.10
C GLU A 50 -31.60 0.96 33.12
N HIS A 51 -31.71 -0.37 33.23
CA HIS A 51 -30.57 -1.27 33.28
C HIS A 51 -30.22 -1.90 31.91
N PHE A 52 -31.07 -1.73 30.92
CA PHE A 52 -30.75 -2.12 29.55
C PHE A 52 -30.23 -0.93 28.76
N THR A 53 -28.92 -0.68 28.85
CA THR A 53 -28.30 0.57 28.38
C THR A 53 -27.45 0.37 27.09
N CYS A 54 -27.36 1.42 26.33
CA CYS A 54 -26.46 1.51 25.18
C CYS A 54 -25.01 1.64 25.65
N THR A 55 -24.14 0.79 25.14
CA THR A 55 -22.73 0.82 25.50
C THR A 55 -22.02 2.13 25.07
N GLN A 56 -22.53 2.81 24.04
CA GLN A 56 -21.92 4.01 23.50
C GLN A 56 -22.31 5.27 24.29
N CYS A 57 -23.62 5.49 24.52
CA CYS A 57 -24.10 6.71 25.17
C CYS A 57 -24.57 6.50 26.61
N LEU A 58 -24.53 5.27 27.11
CA LEU A 58 -24.93 4.84 28.45
C LEU A 58 -26.39 5.09 28.82
N SER A 59 -27.19 5.61 27.89
CA SER A 59 -28.63 5.84 28.07
C SER A 59 -29.43 4.54 27.90
N PRO A 60 -30.60 4.42 28.58
CA PRO A 60 -31.48 3.27 28.41
C PRO A 60 -31.92 3.07 26.97
N ILE A 61 -31.97 1.84 26.53
CA ILE A 61 -32.46 1.45 25.23
C ILE A 61 -33.96 1.16 25.32
N SER A 62 -34.77 1.91 24.58
CA SER A 62 -36.19 1.67 24.41
C SER A 62 -36.50 1.47 22.92
N GLY A 63 -36.89 0.26 22.51
CA GLY A 63 -37.18 -0.06 21.13
C GLY A 63 -36.12 -0.89 20.44
N SER A 64 -35.89 -0.67 19.14
CA SER A 64 -34.92 -1.42 18.35
C SER A 64 -33.49 -1.11 18.76
N TYR A 65 -32.63 -2.10 18.70
CA TYR A 65 -31.23 -1.99 19.05
C TYR A 65 -30.37 -2.99 18.28
N THR A 66 -29.09 -2.68 18.18
CA THR A 66 -28.08 -3.55 17.57
C THR A 66 -27.19 -4.17 18.62
N THR A 67 -27.03 -5.52 18.59
CA THR A 67 -26.01 -6.21 19.38
C THR A 67 -24.77 -6.48 18.52
N TYR A 68 -23.61 -6.03 18.99
CA TYR A 68 -22.34 -6.24 18.33
C TYR A 68 -21.26 -6.64 19.34
N ARG A 69 -20.60 -7.76 19.12
CA ARG A 69 -19.56 -8.32 20.02
C ARG A 69 -20.04 -8.43 21.48
N GLY A 70 -21.29 -8.85 21.70
CA GLY A 70 -21.88 -9.00 23.03
C GLY A 70 -22.31 -7.71 23.72
N LYS A 71 -22.21 -6.56 23.06
CA LYS A 71 -22.59 -5.24 23.56
C LYS A 71 -23.83 -4.73 22.83
N ASN A 72 -24.70 -4.00 23.53
CA ASN A 72 -25.93 -3.47 22.98
C ASN A 72 -25.81 -1.96 22.71
N TYR A 73 -26.40 -1.51 21.62
CA TYR A 73 -26.33 -0.13 21.16
C TYR A 73 -27.68 0.32 20.61
N HIS A 74 -28.05 1.60 20.79
CA HIS A 74 -29.07 2.19 19.93
C HIS A 74 -28.63 2.04 18.47
N ASP A 75 -29.58 1.85 17.55
CA ASP A 75 -29.23 1.69 16.13
C ASP A 75 -28.50 2.91 15.55
N SER A 76 -28.85 4.12 16.01
CA SER A 76 -28.11 5.33 15.66
C SER A 76 -26.69 5.33 16.22
N CYS A 77 -26.53 5.04 17.51
CA CYS A 77 -25.21 4.98 18.13
C CYS A 77 -24.30 3.92 17.47
N PHE A 78 -24.87 2.77 17.11
CA PHE A 78 -24.12 1.75 16.39
C PHE A 78 -23.69 2.26 15.01
N ARG A 79 -24.63 2.77 14.21
CA ARG A 79 -24.37 3.25 12.86
C ARG A 79 -23.35 4.38 12.82
N ASP A 80 -23.43 5.33 13.77
CA ASP A 80 -22.64 6.55 13.73
C ASP A 80 -21.25 6.39 14.34
N HIS A 81 -21.08 5.50 15.35
CA HIS A 81 -19.86 5.41 16.15
C HIS A 81 -19.19 4.03 16.16
N VAL A 82 -19.89 2.95 15.82
CA VAL A 82 -19.38 1.58 15.97
C VAL A 82 -19.33 0.83 14.65
N ALA A 83 -20.32 1.03 13.79
CA ALA A 83 -20.39 0.38 12.50
C ALA A 83 -19.23 0.80 11.61
N ARG A 84 -18.65 -0.19 10.89
CA ARG A 84 -17.64 0.09 9.89
C ARG A 84 -18.26 0.85 8.71
N LYS A 85 -17.68 1.99 8.37
CA LYS A 85 -18.09 2.79 7.21
C LYS A 85 -17.25 2.47 5.99
N CYS A 86 -17.85 2.57 4.83
CA CYS A 86 -17.17 2.47 3.57
C CYS A 86 -16.31 3.72 3.35
N SER A 87 -15.02 3.53 3.14
CA SER A 87 -14.09 4.64 2.90
C SER A 87 -14.31 5.34 1.54
N ILE A 88 -15.19 4.82 0.68
CA ILE A 88 -15.48 5.42 -0.63
C ILE A 88 -16.75 6.24 -0.60
N CYS A 89 -17.86 5.75 -0.01
CA CYS A 89 -19.15 6.44 0.01
C CYS A 89 -19.60 6.92 1.39
N GLY A 90 -18.87 6.60 2.46
CA GLY A 90 -19.26 6.97 3.83
C GLY A 90 -20.35 6.10 4.46
N ASP A 91 -21.06 5.29 3.69
CA ASP A 91 -22.17 4.46 4.17
C ASP A 91 -21.70 3.30 5.03
N VAL A 92 -22.59 2.83 5.92
CA VAL A 92 -22.33 1.65 6.76
C VAL A 92 -22.18 0.40 5.91
N ILE A 93 -21.11 -0.33 6.13
CA ILE A 93 -20.87 -1.60 5.45
C ILE A 93 -21.69 -2.71 6.12
N GLY A 94 -22.71 -3.18 5.41
CA GLY A 94 -23.49 -4.35 5.77
C GLY A 94 -22.97 -5.59 5.05
N GLY A 95 -22.54 -6.63 5.78
CA GLY A 95 -22.13 -7.91 5.19
C GLY A 95 -20.68 -7.98 4.72
N GLN A 96 -20.43 -8.50 3.50
CA GLN A 96 -19.08 -8.69 2.96
C GLN A 96 -18.48 -7.37 2.48
N TYR A 97 -17.20 -7.17 2.78
CA TYR A 97 -16.46 -5.99 2.39
C TYR A 97 -15.02 -6.34 2.00
N LEU A 98 -14.39 -5.43 1.32
CA LEU A 98 -12.97 -5.49 0.97
C LEU A 98 -12.18 -4.55 1.88
N VAL A 99 -10.91 -4.88 2.07
CA VAL A 99 -9.96 -4.03 2.79
C VAL A 99 -8.74 -3.88 1.89
N ASP A 100 -8.33 -2.63 1.64
CA ASP A 100 -7.11 -2.35 0.91
C ASP A 100 -5.86 -2.62 1.76
N TYR A 101 -4.69 -2.44 1.17
CA TYR A 101 -3.41 -2.60 1.87
C TYR A 101 -3.30 -1.71 3.12
N TRP A 102 -3.91 -0.52 3.07
CA TRP A 102 -3.84 0.52 4.09
C TRP A 102 -4.86 0.37 5.21
N GLY A 103 -5.65 -0.69 5.18
CA GLY A 103 -6.67 -0.97 6.17
C GLY A 103 -8.02 -0.27 5.93
N ASN A 104 -8.18 0.47 4.82
CA ASN A 104 -9.46 1.07 4.47
C ASN A 104 -10.46 0.00 4.03
N ALA A 105 -11.66 0.05 4.60
CA ALA A 105 -12.73 -0.88 4.26
C ALA A 105 -13.71 -0.25 3.27
N TYR A 106 -14.21 -1.03 2.32
CA TYR A 106 -15.16 -0.55 1.32
C TYR A 106 -16.08 -1.66 0.81
N HIS A 107 -17.26 -1.25 0.31
CA HIS A 107 -18.17 -2.20 -0.33
C HIS A 107 -17.50 -2.85 -1.53
N ALA A 108 -17.73 -4.16 -1.71
CA ALA A 108 -17.16 -4.90 -2.83
C ALA A 108 -17.56 -4.32 -4.21
N THR A 109 -18.74 -3.69 -4.29
CA THR A 109 -19.26 -3.02 -5.49
C THR A 109 -18.46 -1.80 -5.93
N HIS A 110 -17.66 -1.20 -5.04
CA HIS A 110 -16.84 -0.03 -5.37
C HIS A 110 -15.48 -0.36 -5.97
N ARG A 111 -15.08 -1.66 -6.00
CA ARG A 111 -13.77 -2.08 -6.47
C ARG A 111 -13.41 -1.50 -7.84
N ASP A 112 -14.35 -1.58 -8.79
CA ASP A 112 -14.11 -1.24 -10.19
C ASP A 112 -14.63 0.16 -10.55
N GLN A 113 -15.18 0.90 -9.60
CA GLN A 113 -15.78 2.22 -9.82
C GLN A 113 -14.90 3.37 -9.30
N ALA A 114 -14.02 3.10 -8.35
CA ALA A 114 -13.19 4.12 -7.72
C ALA A 114 -11.85 4.25 -8.43
N ILE A 115 -11.39 5.49 -8.60
CA ILE A 115 -10.06 5.80 -9.11
C ILE A 115 -9.05 5.50 -8.00
N SER A 116 -8.01 4.72 -8.30
CA SER A 116 -6.89 4.48 -7.39
C SER A 116 -5.68 5.37 -7.71
N CYS A 117 -4.83 5.54 -6.73
CA CYS A 117 -3.55 6.22 -6.89
C CYS A 117 -2.56 5.32 -7.62
N ASP A 118 -1.96 5.79 -8.72
CA ASP A 118 -1.00 5.03 -9.55
C ASP A 118 0.30 4.62 -8.86
N PHE A 119 0.53 5.04 -7.60
CA PHE A 119 1.73 4.70 -6.85
C PHE A 119 1.48 3.89 -5.58
N CYS A 120 0.31 3.98 -4.98
CA CYS A 120 0.08 3.33 -3.69
C CYS A 120 -1.27 2.61 -3.59
N ASP A 121 -2.03 2.54 -4.67
CA ASP A 121 -3.33 1.87 -4.79
C ASP A 121 -4.42 2.37 -3.82
N ARG A 122 -4.18 3.46 -3.04
CA ARG A 122 -5.25 4.09 -2.25
C ARG A 122 -6.32 4.61 -3.18
N TYR A 123 -7.57 4.34 -2.86
CA TYR A 123 -8.68 4.97 -3.57
C TYR A 123 -8.68 6.48 -3.36
N ILE A 124 -8.99 7.22 -4.43
CA ILE A 124 -9.05 8.67 -4.43
C ILE A 124 -10.52 9.06 -4.39
N THR A 125 -10.97 9.52 -3.22
CA THR A 125 -12.33 10.05 -3.01
C THR A 125 -12.23 11.36 -2.25
N ALA A 126 -13.31 12.17 -2.28
CA ALA A 126 -13.36 13.42 -1.54
C ALA A 126 -13.10 13.20 -0.03
N ASP A 127 -13.67 12.13 0.52
CA ASP A 127 -13.57 11.84 1.96
C ASP A 127 -12.20 11.26 2.35
N LEU A 128 -11.55 10.49 1.45
CA LEU A 128 -10.26 9.87 1.77
C LEU A 128 -9.06 10.76 1.51
N HIS A 129 -9.05 11.50 0.40
CA HIS A 129 -7.84 12.21 -0.06
C HIS A 129 -8.16 13.51 -0.80
N ASP A 130 -9.21 14.22 -0.42
CA ASP A 130 -9.62 15.50 -1.01
C ASP A 130 -9.67 15.45 -2.57
N GLY A 131 -10.12 14.33 -3.15
CA GLY A 131 -10.21 14.14 -4.59
C GLY A 131 -8.89 13.90 -5.30
N GLY A 132 -7.75 13.94 -4.62
CA GLY A 132 -6.42 13.73 -5.20
C GLY A 132 -6.06 14.72 -6.30
N ILE A 133 -5.09 14.35 -7.15
CA ILE A 133 -4.63 15.13 -8.31
C ILE A 133 -4.55 14.23 -9.54
N ARG A 134 -5.02 14.73 -10.66
CA ARG A 134 -4.85 14.10 -11.96
C ARG A 134 -3.84 14.87 -12.81
N PHE A 135 -2.85 14.17 -13.38
CA PHE A 135 -1.89 14.72 -14.33
C PHE A 135 -2.45 14.69 -15.76
N ASP A 136 -1.91 15.54 -16.64
CA ASP A 136 -2.31 15.60 -18.06
C ASP A 136 -2.02 14.29 -18.82
N ASP A 137 -1.07 13.49 -18.34
CA ASP A 137 -0.72 12.18 -18.87
C ASP A 137 -1.62 11.04 -18.36
N GLY A 138 -2.72 11.37 -17.67
CA GLY A 138 -3.77 10.47 -17.21
C GLY A 138 -3.55 9.90 -15.81
N ARG A 139 -2.35 10.02 -15.24
CA ARG A 139 -2.04 9.51 -13.89
C ARG A 139 -2.84 10.23 -12.81
N SER A 140 -3.25 9.48 -11.80
CA SER A 140 -3.97 9.97 -10.64
C SER A 140 -3.15 9.72 -9.35
N LEU A 141 -2.96 10.74 -8.54
CA LEU A 141 -2.25 10.64 -7.27
C LEU A 141 -3.17 11.01 -6.12
N CYS A 142 -3.17 10.20 -5.06
CA CYS A 142 -3.79 10.58 -3.81
C CYS A 142 -3.01 11.74 -3.17
N ARG A 143 -3.65 12.47 -2.27
CA ARG A 143 -3.03 13.61 -1.58
C ARG A 143 -1.71 13.27 -0.88
N ILE A 144 -1.59 12.08 -0.28
CA ILE A 144 -0.38 11.64 0.42
C ILE A 144 0.80 11.51 -0.56
N CYS A 145 0.61 10.80 -1.67
CA CYS A 145 1.62 10.66 -2.71
C CYS A 145 1.97 12.01 -3.34
N HIS A 146 0.97 12.85 -3.59
CA HIS A 146 1.17 14.17 -4.16
C HIS A 146 1.97 15.10 -3.24
N ALA A 147 1.74 15.07 -1.93
CA ALA A 147 2.45 15.91 -0.95
C ALA A 147 3.97 15.65 -0.93
N THR A 148 4.40 14.42 -1.25
CA THR A 148 5.80 14.03 -1.29
C THR A 148 6.38 13.98 -2.71
N SER A 149 5.59 14.33 -3.74
CA SER A 149 5.97 14.18 -5.13
C SER A 149 7.14 15.08 -5.54
N VAL A 150 8.06 14.52 -6.31
CA VAL A 150 9.27 15.20 -6.78
C VAL A 150 9.01 15.80 -8.16
N LYS A 151 8.99 17.14 -8.22
CA LYS A 151 8.67 17.93 -9.43
C LYS A 151 9.84 18.78 -9.90
N LYS A 152 10.88 18.94 -9.08
CA LYS A 152 12.04 19.78 -9.37
C LYS A 152 13.27 18.92 -9.62
N ILE A 153 13.93 19.13 -10.76
CA ILE A 153 15.14 18.39 -11.14
C ILE A 153 16.25 18.49 -10.08
N GLY A 154 16.40 19.63 -9.43
CA GLY A 154 17.40 19.81 -8.37
C GLY A 154 17.15 18.87 -7.18
N ARG A 155 15.87 18.61 -6.84
CA ARG A 155 15.50 17.64 -5.79
C ARG A 155 15.78 16.20 -6.24
N ALA A 156 15.44 15.86 -7.47
CA ALA A 156 15.74 14.54 -8.03
C ALA A 156 17.25 14.26 -8.05
N ARG A 157 18.07 15.24 -8.47
CA ARG A 157 19.53 15.13 -8.44
C ARG A 157 20.08 14.98 -7.02
N ALA A 158 19.49 15.66 -6.03
CA ALA A 158 19.88 15.48 -4.63
C ALA A 158 19.59 14.06 -4.16
N LEU A 159 18.40 13.52 -4.44
CA LEU A 159 18.04 12.13 -4.12
C LEU A 159 18.95 11.13 -4.84
N MET A 160 19.29 11.37 -6.10
CA MET A 160 20.20 10.51 -6.85
C MET A 160 21.57 10.41 -6.15
N ARG A 161 22.14 11.52 -5.69
CA ARG A 161 23.40 11.50 -4.92
C ARG A 161 23.27 10.76 -3.59
N GLU A 162 22.16 10.97 -2.87
CA GLU A 162 21.87 10.25 -1.63
C GLU A 162 21.80 8.73 -1.86
N VAL A 163 21.09 8.29 -2.92
CA VAL A 163 20.96 6.88 -3.30
C VAL A 163 22.30 6.30 -3.76
N ALA A 164 23.03 7.02 -4.63
CA ALA A 164 24.36 6.60 -5.08
C ALA A 164 25.30 6.37 -3.88
N THR A 165 25.32 7.29 -2.90
CA THR A 165 26.10 7.13 -1.67
C THR A 165 25.73 5.86 -0.91
N GLN A 166 24.44 5.45 -0.87
CA GLN A 166 24.06 4.19 -0.23
C GLN A 166 24.59 2.98 -1.01
N LEU A 167 24.46 2.98 -2.33
CA LEU A 167 24.96 1.91 -3.18
C LEU A 167 26.50 1.81 -3.16
N GLU A 168 27.19 2.95 -3.09
CA GLU A 168 28.67 2.98 -2.93
C GLU A 168 29.14 2.33 -1.63
N ARG A 169 28.38 2.46 -0.54
CA ARG A 169 28.69 1.81 0.75
C ARG A 169 28.74 0.27 0.66
N ILE A 170 28.01 -0.30 -0.28
CA ILE A 170 28.04 -1.74 -0.52
C ILE A 170 28.98 -2.15 -1.65
N GLY A 171 29.67 -1.20 -2.30
CA GLY A 171 30.69 -1.45 -3.32
C GLY A 171 30.30 -1.14 -4.76
N MET A 172 29.15 -0.51 -5.02
CA MET A 172 28.80 -0.02 -6.35
C MET A 172 29.40 1.36 -6.59
N ASP A 173 30.42 1.45 -7.42
CA ASP A 173 31.14 2.71 -7.71
C ASP A 173 30.61 3.39 -8.97
N PHE A 174 30.33 4.70 -8.86
CA PHE A 174 29.81 5.56 -9.92
C PHE A 174 30.74 6.74 -10.27
N ARG A 175 31.94 6.81 -9.74
CA ARG A 175 32.83 8.00 -9.82
C ARG A 175 33.33 8.35 -11.23
N GLU A 176 33.32 7.40 -12.15
CA GLU A 176 33.88 7.59 -13.50
C GLU A 176 32.80 7.81 -14.59
N VAL A 177 31.59 8.26 -14.19
CA VAL A 177 30.46 8.32 -15.12
C VAL A 177 29.86 9.71 -15.20
N ASP A 178 29.69 10.18 -16.42
CA ASP A 178 28.86 11.38 -16.70
C ASP A 178 27.38 10.95 -16.74
N LEU A 179 26.64 11.26 -15.67
CA LEU A 179 25.24 10.93 -15.49
C LEU A 179 24.36 12.17 -15.67
N ASP A 180 23.55 12.17 -16.70
CA ASP A 180 22.49 13.15 -16.88
C ASP A 180 21.14 12.61 -16.37
N LEU A 181 20.46 13.40 -15.55
CA LEU A 181 19.16 13.07 -14.98
C LEU A 181 18.05 13.95 -15.56
N HIS A 182 16.98 13.33 -16.01
CA HIS A 182 15.84 13.97 -16.62
C HIS A 182 14.54 13.63 -15.89
N LEU A 183 13.67 14.63 -15.64
CA LEU A 183 12.29 14.41 -15.20
C LEU A 183 11.36 14.61 -16.40
N ILE A 184 10.61 13.59 -16.77
CA ILE A 184 9.73 13.61 -17.95
C ILE A 184 8.34 13.05 -17.63
N GLY A 185 7.32 13.45 -18.38
CA GLY A 185 5.98 12.89 -18.29
C GLY A 185 5.90 11.49 -18.90
N LEU A 186 4.82 10.76 -18.59
CA LEU A 186 4.64 9.36 -18.97
C LEU A 186 4.69 9.16 -20.49
N ASP A 187 4.01 10.00 -21.28
CA ASP A 187 3.99 9.90 -22.75
C ASP A 187 5.39 9.95 -23.37
N LYS A 188 6.25 10.83 -22.85
CA LYS A 188 7.63 10.95 -23.31
C LYS A 188 8.47 9.74 -22.87
N MET A 189 8.23 9.25 -21.65
CA MET A 189 8.88 8.06 -21.11
C MET A 189 8.58 6.84 -21.98
N GLN A 190 7.30 6.60 -22.29
CA GLN A 190 6.84 5.49 -23.13
C GLN A 190 7.45 5.55 -24.53
N LYS A 191 7.57 6.74 -25.13
CA LYS A 191 8.20 6.92 -26.44
C LYS A 191 9.69 6.58 -26.42
N LEU A 192 10.43 7.05 -25.40
CA LEU A 192 11.87 6.80 -25.28
C LEU A 192 12.16 5.32 -24.98
N ALA A 193 11.47 4.74 -24.01
CA ALA A 193 11.63 3.34 -23.63
C ALA A 193 11.04 2.36 -24.68
N ARG A 194 10.32 2.85 -25.70
CA ARG A 194 9.56 2.03 -26.66
C ARG A 194 8.62 1.04 -25.98
N ASN A 195 8.09 1.42 -24.84
CA ASN A 195 7.22 0.60 -24.01
C ASN A 195 5.98 1.41 -23.62
N ARG A 196 4.78 0.86 -23.82
CA ARG A 196 3.49 1.51 -23.57
C ARG A 196 2.92 1.25 -22.20
N SER A 197 3.67 0.62 -21.30
CA SER A 197 3.21 0.38 -19.94
C SER A 197 2.95 1.69 -19.18
N HIS A 198 1.87 1.71 -18.41
CA HIS A 198 1.58 2.79 -17.46
C HIS A 198 2.47 2.70 -16.20
N ASP A 199 3.12 1.55 -15.99
CA ASP A 199 3.95 1.29 -14.80
C ASP A 199 5.40 1.69 -14.97
N LEU A 200 5.75 2.36 -16.09
CA LEU A 200 7.10 2.89 -16.28
C LEU A 200 7.39 4.00 -15.27
N ARG A 201 8.40 3.80 -14.45
CA ARG A 201 8.86 4.74 -13.42
C ARG A 201 10.19 5.38 -13.76
N GLY A 202 11.09 4.63 -14.39
CA GLY A 202 12.41 5.05 -14.83
C GLY A 202 12.81 4.37 -16.13
N PHE A 203 13.87 4.87 -16.71
CA PHE A 203 14.51 4.29 -17.88
C PHE A 203 15.93 4.84 -17.99
N THR A 204 16.91 3.97 -18.18
CA THR A 204 18.31 4.34 -18.38
C THR A 204 18.72 4.11 -19.83
N ASP A 205 19.28 5.13 -20.47
CA ASP A 205 19.78 5.08 -21.84
C ASP A 205 21.30 5.20 -21.87
N TYR A 206 21.96 4.36 -22.66
CA TYR A 206 23.40 4.26 -22.73
C TYR A 206 23.92 4.63 -24.09
N HIS A 207 24.84 5.59 -24.14
CA HIS A 207 25.52 5.98 -25.35
C HIS A 207 27.04 5.80 -25.20
N GLU A 208 27.62 4.98 -26.05
CA GLU A 208 29.06 4.86 -26.20
C GLU A 208 29.52 5.48 -27.52
N GLU A 209 30.37 6.48 -27.43
CA GLU A 209 31.12 6.99 -28.59
C GLU A 209 32.42 6.22 -28.72
N LYS A 210 32.62 5.52 -29.84
CA LYS A 210 33.88 4.82 -30.16
C LYS A 210 34.68 5.60 -31.19
N ASN A 211 36.00 5.59 -31.05
CA ASN A 211 36.90 6.14 -32.05
C ASN A 211 37.02 5.18 -33.27
N LEU A 212 37.73 5.60 -34.32
CA LEU A 212 37.97 4.81 -35.53
C LEU A 212 38.66 3.45 -35.28
N PHE A 213 39.26 3.26 -34.13
CA PHE A 213 39.93 2.01 -33.70
C PHE A 213 39.08 1.16 -32.77
N GLY A 214 37.75 1.49 -32.61
CA GLY A 214 36.83 0.76 -31.78
C GLY A 214 37.00 1.00 -30.26
N LYS A 215 37.91 1.89 -29.83
CA LYS A 215 38.07 2.23 -28.41
C LYS A 215 37.02 3.24 -27.97
N THR A 216 36.39 2.98 -26.84
CA THR A 216 35.42 3.93 -26.22
C THR A 216 36.10 5.25 -25.92
N ARG A 217 35.60 6.33 -26.50
CA ARG A 217 36.08 7.70 -26.32
C ARG A 217 35.30 8.41 -25.22
N ARG A 218 33.99 8.18 -25.18
CA ARG A 218 33.06 8.79 -24.22
C ARG A 218 31.93 7.83 -23.91
N ARG A 219 31.54 7.79 -22.64
CA ARG A 219 30.30 7.16 -22.18
C ARG A 219 29.39 8.24 -21.65
N LYS A 220 28.18 8.32 -22.18
CA LYS A 220 27.13 9.18 -21.68
C LYS A 220 25.96 8.31 -21.26
N ILE A 221 25.46 8.56 -20.07
CA ILE A 221 24.32 7.82 -19.51
C ILE A 221 23.24 8.82 -19.13
N ASP A 222 22.09 8.68 -19.74
CA ASP A 222 20.91 9.47 -19.46
C ASP A 222 19.92 8.63 -18.63
N ILE A 223 19.60 9.08 -17.41
CA ILE A 223 18.58 8.48 -16.55
C ILE A 223 17.31 9.32 -16.66
N TYR A 224 16.24 8.72 -17.12
CA TYR A 224 14.92 9.33 -17.20
C TYR A 224 14.06 8.85 -16.04
N LEU A 225 13.50 9.78 -15.28
CA LEU A 225 12.57 9.49 -14.19
C LEU A 225 11.22 10.13 -14.46
N LEU A 226 10.18 9.48 -14.00
CA LEU A 226 8.82 9.96 -14.15
C LEU A 226 8.59 11.21 -13.30
N TYR A 227 8.18 12.32 -13.94
CA TYR A 227 7.84 13.57 -13.25
C TYR A 227 6.69 13.37 -12.25
N GLY A 228 6.83 13.94 -11.07
CA GLY A 228 5.77 13.92 -10.06
C GLY A 228 5.65 12.61 -9.27
N MET A 229 6.63 11.70 -9.35
CA MET A 229 6.67 10.52 -8.48
C MET A 229 6.76 10.92 -7.01
N PRO A 230 6.11 10.16 -6.09
CA PRO A 230 6.36 10.28 -4.65
C PRO A 230 7.85 10.05 -4.32
N LYS A 231 8.34 10.72 -3.27
CA LYS A 231 9.76 10.63 -2.89
C LYS A 231 10.23 9.19 -2.66
N VAL A 232 9.41 8.36 -2.00
CA VAL A 232 9.76 6.98 -1.70
C VAL A 232 9.89 6.14 -2.97
N GLU A 233 8.96 6.31 -3.89
CA GLU A 233 8.99 5.64 -5.20
C GLU A 233 10.23 6.05 -6.00
N MET A 234 10.54 7.35 -6.02
CA MET A 234 11.73 7.88 -6.69
C MET A 234 13.02 7.31 -6.11
N ILE A 235 13.11 7.11 -4.79
CA ILE A 235 14.27 6.47 -4.15
C ILE A 235 14.44 5.03 -4.66
N GLY A 236 13.38 4.24 -4.69
CA GLY A 236 13.41 2.88 -5.21
C GLY A 236 13.79 2.82 -6.68
N THR A 237 13.15 3.66 -7.51
CA THR A 237 13.44 3.76 -8.94
C THR A 237 14.89 4.19 -9.21
N LEU A 238 15.39 5.19 -8.47
CA LEU A 238 16.79 5.61 -8.60
C LEU A 238 17.78 4.48 -8.26
N ALA A 239 17.49 3.68 -7.24
CA ALA A 239 18.34 2.55 -6.90
C ALA A 239 18.34 1.48 -8.00
N HIS A 240 17.18 1.24 -8.62
CA HIS A 240 17.02 0.36 -9.78
C HIS A 240 17.87 0.86 -10.97
N GLU A 241 17.67 2.10 -11.39
CA GLU A 241 18.35 2.67 -12.55
C GLU A 241 19.86 2.80 -12.34
N LEU A 242 20.31 3.20 -11.15
CA LEU A 242 21.73 3.24 -10.83
C LEU A 242 22.38 1.84 -10.82
N THR A 243 21.63 0.82 -10.48
CA THR A 243 22.14 -0.57 -10.58
C THR A 243 22.34 -0.98 -12.03
N HIS A 244 21.43 -0.59 -12.94
CA HIS A 244 21.66 -0.75 -14.39
C HIS A 244 22.90 0.01 -14.86
N VAL A 245 23.11 1.25 -14.40
CA VAL A 245 24.33 2.01 -14.68
C VAL A 245 25.57 1.22 -14.28
N TRP A 246 25.57 0.67 -13.05
CA TRP A 246 26.71 -0.11 -12.54
C TRP A 246 26.93 -1.40 -13.36
N GLN A 247 25.86 -2.13 -13.71
CA GLN A 247 25.93 -3.31 -14.59
C GLN A 247 26.50 -2.94 -15.96
N PHE A 248 26.07 -1.83 -16.55
CA PHE A 248 26.60 -1.33 -17.84
C PHE A 248 28.10 -1.03 -17.77
N LEU A 249 28.55 -0.33 -16.75
CA LEU A 249 29.98 0.00 -16.56
C LEU A 249 30.88 -1.23 -16.46
N ARG A 250 30.33 -2.34 -16.00
CA ARG A 250 31.00 -3.63 -15.91
C ARG A 250 30.84 -4.47 -17.18
N GLY A 251 30.18 -3.96 -18.23
CA GLY A 251 29.93 -4.68 -19.48
C GLY A 251 28.96 -5.85 -19.35
N ARG A 252 27.98 -5.76 -18.42
CA ARG A 252 27.12 -6.86 -17.96
C ARG A 252 25.64 -6.74 -18.36
N LEU A 253 25.31 -6.04 -19.43
CA LEU A 253 23.94 -5.95 -19.95
C LEU A 253 23.48 -7.19 -20.73
N GLN A 254 24.39 -8.14 -20.99
CA GLN A 254 24.11 -9.40 -21.68
C GLN A 254 24.20 -10.55 -20.65
N GLY A 255 23.10 -11.25 -20.44
CA GLY A 255 23.02 -12.34 -19.49
C GLY A 255 21.58 -12.70 -19.13
N ASP A 256 21.37 -13.39 -18.03
CA ASP A 256 20.03 -13.71 -17.50
C ASP A 256 19.29 -12.43 -17.12
N ALA A 257 18.28 -12.06 -17.90
CA ALA A 257 17.45 -10.88 -17.63
C ALA A 257 16.81 -10.93 -16.24
N ALA A 258 16.41 -12.11 -15.75
CA ALA A 258 15.83 -12.26 -14.43
C ALA A 258 16.85 -12.00 -13.33
N PHE A 259 18.12 -12.33 -13.55
CA PHE A 259 19.18 -11.98 -12.60
C PHE A 259 19.50 -10.47 -12.65
N SER A 260 19.57 -9.88 -13.85
CA SER A 260 19.82 -8.45 -14.03
C SER A 260 18.74 -7.59 -13.36
N GLU A 261 17.49 -7.77 -13.77
CA GLU A 261 16.36 -7.00 -13.24
C GLU A 261 16.06 -7.33 -11.77
N GLY A 262 16.20 -8.61 -11.42
CA GLY A 262 16.08 -9.04 -10.02
C GLY A 262 17.11 -8.38 -9.11
N SER A 263 18.35 -8.15 -9.60
CA SER A 263 19.41 -7.43 -8.88
C SER A 263 19.07 -5.94 -8.73
N CYS A 264 18.51 -5.32 -9.77
CA CYS A 264 18.03 -3.93 -9.71
C CYS A 264 16.88 -3.76 -8.69
N ASN A 265 15.93 -4.69 -8.68
CA ASN A 265 14.86 -4.70 -7.69
C ASN A 265 15.38 -5.00 -6.27
N PHE A 266 16.41 -5.84 -6.13
CA PHE A 266 17.05 -6.07 -4.84
C PHE A 266 17.75 -4.81 -4.32
N ALA A 267 18.44 -4.06 -5.18
CA ALA A 267 19.03 -2.78 -4.82
C ALA A 267 17.97 -1.78 -4.37
N SER A 268 16.82 -1.71 -5.08
CA SER A 268 15.66 -0.91 -4.65
C SER A 268 15.17 -1.31 -3.25
N TYR A 269 14.95 -2.59 -3.02
CA TYR A 269 14.57 -3.14 -1.72
C TYR A 269 15.55 -2.74 -0.63
N TRP A 270 16.84 -2.92 -0.87
CA TRP A 270 17.88 -2.62 0.10
C TRP A 270 17.93 -1.13 0.43
N VAL A 271 17.94 -0.26 -0.58
CA VAL A 271 17.98 1.20 -0.41
C VAL A 271 16.73 1.72 0.28
N LEU A 272 15.54 1.22 -0.07
CA LEU A 272 14.28 1.60 0.59
C LEU A 272 14.30 1.30 2.08
N LYS A 273 14.84 0.15 2.46
CA LYS A 273 15.02 -0.23 3.88
C LYS A 273 15.96 0.71 4.64
N GLN A 274 16.97 1.27 3.98
CA GLN A 274 17.96 2.16 4.60
C GLN A 274 17.48 3.62 4.66
N MET A 275 16.87 4.11 3.58
CA MET A 275 16.61 5.55 3.39
C MET A 275 15.18 5.98 3.69
N ALA A 276 14.23 5.09 3.59
CA ALA A 276 12.80 5.43 3.69
C ALA A 276 11.99 4.36 4.45
N PRO A 277 12.43 3.88 5.62
CA PRO A 277 11.66 2.88 6.35
C PRO A 277 10.28 3.43 6.72
N GLY A 278 9.22 2.69 6.39
CA GLY A 278 7.85 3.09 6.65
C GLY A 278 6.84 2.32 5.81
N GLU A 279 5.56 2.62 5.98
CA GLU A 279 4.46 1.89 5.33
C GLU A 279 4.50 2.01 3.80
N GLU A 280 4.84 3.19 3.26
CA GLU A 280 4.96 3.41 1.82
C GLU A 280 6.06 2.54 1.19
N ALA A 281 7.23 2.45 1.83
CA ALA A 281 8.29 1.57 1.36
C ALA A 281 7.91 0.09 1.52
N ASN A 282 7.22 -0.27 2.59
CA ASN A 282 6.74 -1.64 2.78
C ASN A 282 5.73 -2.02 1.69
N PHE A 283 4.84 -1.09 1.30
CA PHE A 283 3.92 -1.31 0.17
C PHE A 283 4.67 -1.64 -1.12
N ILE A 284 5.68 -0.84 -1.48
CA ILE A 284 6.51 -1.07 -2.68
C ILE A 284 7.22 -2.42 -2.60
N ILE A 285 7.84 -2.72 -1.46
CA ILE A 285 8.55 -3.97 -1.21
C ILE A 285 7.62 -5.18 -1.31
N GLU A 286 6.43 -5.11 -0.71
CA GLU A 286 5.45 -6.19 -0.79
C GLU A 286 4.89 -6.34 -2.21
N SER A 287 4.74 -5.26 -2.96
CA SER A 287 4.34 -5.32 -4.37
C SER A 287 5.39 -6.07 -5.19
N MET A 288 6.68 -5.76 -5.03
CA MET A 288 7.78 -6.51 -5.67
C MET A 288 7.80 -7.99 -5.26
N LEU A 289 7.52 -8.30 -3.99
CA LEU A 289 7.48 -9.68 -3.49
C LEU A 289 6.30 -10.49 -4.06
N ARG A 290 5.18 -9.85 -4.34
CA ARG A 290 3.94 -10.46 -4.89
C ARG A 290 3.92 -10.51 -6.41
N ASP A 291 4.80 -9.78 -7.06
CA ASP A 291 4.88 -9.73 -8.51
C ASP A 291 5.14 -11.14 -9.08
N GLN A 292 4.29 -11.56 -10.02
CA GLN A 292 4.35 -12.87 -10.68
C GLN A 292 5.18 -12.87 -11.96
N ASP A 293 5.69 -11.71 -12.36
CA ASP A 293 6.57 -11.64 -13.53
C ASP A 293 7.85 -12.44 -13.28
N ARG A 294 8.26 -13.21 -14.30
CA ARG A 294 9.44 -14.11 -14.17
C ARG A 294 10.75 -13.34 -14.12
N VAL A 295 10.81 -12.21 -14.79
CA VAL A 295 12.03 -11.39 -14.88
C VAL A 295 12.15 -10.50 -13.64
N TYR A 296 11.11 -9.71 -13.36
CA TYR A 296 11.13 -8.72 -12.28
C TYR A 296 10.83 -9.34 -10.91
N GLY A 297 9.69 -10.01 -10.76
CA GLY A 297 9.22 -10.51 -9.47
C GLY A 297 9.95 -11.78 -9.02
N GLU A 298 10.02 -12.82 -9.88
CA GLU A 298 10.74 -14.04 -9.55
C GLU A 298 12.25 -13.79 -9.47
N GLY A 299 12.80 -13.00 -10.40
CA GLY A 299 14.19 -12.57 -10.38
C GLY A 299 14.57 -11.92 -9.04
N PHE A 300 13.77 -10.97 -8.58
CA PHE A 300 13.96 -10.32 -7.27
C PHE A 300 13.94 -11.31 -6.11
N ARG A 301 12.96 -12.20 -6.04
CA ARG A 301 12.88 -13.19 -4.96
C ARG A 301 14.07 -14.13 -4.93
N ARG A 302 14.58 -14.54 -6.10
CA ARG A 302 15.77 -15.39 -6.23
C ARG A 302 17.04 -14.65 -5.77
N VAL A 303 17.25 -13.42 -6.23
CA VAL A 303 18.39 -12.58 -5.79
C VAL A 303 18.32 -12.32 -4.30
N LYS A 304 17.15 -11.95 -3.76
CA LYS A 304 16.97 -11.73 -2.33
C LYS A 304 17.34 -12.97 -1.52
N LYS A 305 16.85 -14.14 -1.90
CA LYS A 305 17.20 -15.42 -1.26
C LYS A 305 18.71 -15.72 -1.32
N TYR A 306 19.34 -15.43 -2.46
CA TYR A 306 20.78 -15.60 -2.64
C TYR A 306 21.57 -14.71 -1.68
N VAL A 307 21.21 -13.43 -1.60
CA VAL A 307 21.89 -12.47 -0.71
C VAL A 307 21.68 -12.81 0.77
N GLU A 308 20.48 -13.24 1.15
CA GLU A 308 20.20 -13.69 2.52
C GLU A 308 21.07 -14.88 2.94
N LYS A 309 21.44 -15.73 1.99
CA LYS A 309 22.29 -16.90 2.24
C LYS A 309 23.78 -16.59 2.19
N ASN A 310 24.24 -15.78 1.23
CA ASN A 310 25.64 -15.62 0.89
C ASN A 310 26.20 -14.21 1.22
N GLY A 311 25.33 -13.23 1.45
CA GLY A 311 25.71 -11.85 1.75
C GLY A 311 25.83 -10.95 0.53
N LEU A 312 25.96 -9.64 0.81
CA LEU A 312 26.04 -8.57 -0.22
C LEU A 312 27.32 -8.68 -1.06
N SER A 313 28.44 -9.01 -0.46
CA SER A 313 29.73 -9.11 -1.17
C SER A 313 29.70 -10.17 -2.25
N ASP A 314 29.13 -11.34 -1.97
CA ASP A 314 29.05 -12.45 -2.92
C ASP A 314 28.08 -12.14 -4.06
N TRP A 315 26.97 -11.44 -3.77
CA TRP A 315 26.05 -10.94 -4.79
C TRP A 315 26.75 -9.95 -5.74
N LEU A 316 27.52 -8.98 -5.21
CA LEU A 316 28.26 -8.02 -6.03
C LEU A 316 29.35 -8.70 -6.85
N ALA A 317 30.05 -9.68 -6.28
CA ALA A 317 31.03 -10.48 -7.01
C ALA A 317 30.37 -11.25 -8.15
N LEU A 318 29.24 -11.91 -7.89
CA LEU A 318 28.46 -12.63 -8.90
C LEU A 318 28.00 -11.70 -10.03
N MET A 319 27.45 -10.52 -9.69
CA MET A 319 27.07 -9.51 -10.68
C MET A 319 28.26 -9.00 -11.50
N ALA A 320 29.48 -9.10 -11.02
CA ALA A 320 30.69 -8.71 -11.73
C ALA A 320 31.24 -9.80 -12.64
N GLU A 321 30.71 -11.01 -12.67
CA GLU A 321 31.15 -12.11 -13.55
C GLU A 321 30.71 -11.88 -15.02
N LYS A 322 31.33 -12.57 -15.96
CA LYS A 322 31.10 -12.33 -17.40
C LYS A 322 29.73 -12.77 -17.89
N ASP A 323 29.18 -13.83 -17.39
CA ASP A 323 27.86 -14.35 -17.71
C ASP A 323 27.18 -14.78 -16.40
N PRO A 324 26.69 -13.83 -15.60
CA PRO A 324 26.23 -14.13 -14.26
C PRO A 324 24.88 -14.88 -14.32
N GLU A 325 24.85 -16.05 -13.71
CA GLU A 325 23.62 -16.81 -13.45
C GLU A 325 23.49 -17.08 -11.96
N LEU A 326 22.28 -16.98 -11.45
CA LEU A 326 22.02 -17.41 -10.07
C LEU A 326 22.17 -18.92 -9.97
N PRO A 327 22.97 -19.41 -9.01
CA PRO A 327 23.01 -20.84 -8.71
C PRO A 327 21.59 -21.38 -8.45
N ARG A 328 21.31 -22.57 -8.98
CA ARG A 328 19.99 -23.24 -8.84
C ARG A 328 19.68 -23.62 -7.40
#